data_58351e63d8b0f34d87bda6e2bb3ee348
#
_entry.id   58351e63d8b0f34d87bda6e2bb3ee348
#
_cell.length_a   1.000
_cell.length_b   1.000
_cell.length_c   1.000
_cell.angle_alpha   90.00
_cell.angle_beta   90.00
_cell.angle_gamma   90.00
#
_symmetry.space_group_name_H-M   'P 1'
#
loop_
_entity.id
_entity.type
_entity.pdbx_description
1 polymer ?
#
loop_
_entity_poly.entity_id
_entity_poly.type
_entity_poly.pdbx_seq_one_letter_code
_entity_poly.pdbx_strand_id
1 'polypeptide(L)'
;MAVTIKDVARLAEVSPSTVTRVIQDKSSISQATKERVRQAMETLNYHPNFNARSLASNKTNVIGVVLPRDTDAFYQNSFFPEVIRGISQIAADHHYLIQLCTGKDDEQRLRILKDTILGRRVDGIIFLYGETDDPLVELAIEQEFPSVVIGKSLSPFISFVDNNNEKAGYDATEYMIQEGCSSIAFVSGRHQLFVSQDRLIGYKRALEHYHIPFKEGLISHVGEFTRERGYQTMKSIIERERIDGVVTTDALITEGALRYLNEQKISLPVITFDSNPPLLPMTAYVNIHTLELGRSAFQMLLKVIDSYNEKQMMCYRTFVEHSIIRL
;
A
#
# COMPACT_ATOMS: atom_id res chain seq x y z
N MET A 1 -39.78 -4.53 16.87
CA MET A 1 -38.98 -5.76 16.78
C MET A 1 -38.18 -5.73 15.48
N ALA A 2 -36.96 -6.21 15.47
CA ALA A 2 -36.19 -6.27 14.24
C ALA A 2 -36.79 -7.30 13.26
N VAL A 3 -36.93 -6.92 12.00
CA VAL A 3 -37.38 -7.81 10.93
C VAL A 3 -36.41 -8.97 10.75
N THR A 4 -36.92 -10.18 10.62
CA THR A 4 -36.13 -11.42 10.52
C THR A 4 -36.30 -12.08 9.14
N ILE A 5 -35.39 -12.98 8.79
CA ILE A 5 -35.49 -13.78 7.56
C ILE A 5 -36.82 -14.60 7.52
N LYS A 6 -37.39 -14.92 8.67
CA LYS A 6 -38.71 -15.63 8.76
C LYS A 6 -39.85 -14.73 8.32
N ASP A 7 -39.77 -13.42 8.56
CA ASP A 7 -40.80 -12.46 8.15
C ASP A 7 -40.77 -12.25 6.65
N VAL A 8 -39.57 -12.15 6.07
CA VAL A 8 -39.38 -12.12 4.60
C VAL A 8 -39.94 -13.40 3.95
N ALA A 9 -39.59 -14.56 4.51
CA ALA A 9 -40.06 -15.85 4.01
C ALA A 9 -41.58 -15.94 4.02
N ARG A 10 -42.22 -15.42 5.07
CA ARG A 10 -43.69 -15.39 5.20
C ARG A 10 -44.30 -14.47 4.14
N LEU A 11 -43.79 -13.27 3.98
CA LEU A 11 -44.30 -12.31 2.99
C LEU A 11 -44.09 -12.78 1.54
N ALA A 12 -42.97 -13.43 1.26
CA ALA A 12 -42.64 -13.95 -0.07
C ALA A 12 -43.25 -15.34 -0.36
N GLU A 13 -43.97 -15.93 0.60
CA GLU A 13 -44.56 -17.30 0.53
C GLU A 13 -43.54 -18.38 0.15
N VAL A 14 -42.37 -18.35 0.78
CA VAL A 14 -41.29 -19.32 0.59
C VAL A 14 -40.71 -19.77 1.92
N SER A 15 -39.84 -20.78 1.89
CA SER A 15 -39.13 -21.20 3.10
C SER A 15 -37.97 -20.21 3.43
N PRO A 16 -37.53 -20.06 4.69
CA PRO A 16 -36.36 -19.29 5.05
C PRO A 16 -35.09 -19.74 4.33
N SER A 17 -34.94 -21.02 4.03
CA SER A 17 -33.86 -21.57 3.23
C SER A 17 -33.89 -21.08 1.75
N THR A 18 -35.08 -20.88 1.20
CA THR A 18 -35.26 -20.31 -0.13
C THR A 18 -34.84 -18.83 -0.12
N VAL A 19 -35.20 -18.05 0.90
CA VAL A 19 -34.73 -16.68 1.07
C VAL A 19 -33.19 -16.62 1.11
N THR A 20 -32.55 -17.50 1.90
CA THR A 20 -31.10 -17.61 1.96
C THR A 20 -30.48 -17.89 0.59
N ARG A 21 -31.04 -18.82 -0.19
CA ARG A 21 -30.57 -19.13 -1.56
C ARG A 21 -30.75 -17.97 -2.53
N VAL A 22 -31.82 -17.17 -2.37
CA VAL A 22 -32.02 -15.93 -3.15
C VAL A 22 -30.99 -14.87 -2.79
N ILE A 23 -30.73 -14.66 -1.51
CA ILE A 23 -29.66 -13.74 -1.03
C ILE A 23 -28.29 -14.14 -1.59
N GLN A 24 -28.02 -15.44 -1.73
CA GLN A 24 -26.80 -16.00 -2.33
C GLN A 24 -26.81 -16.03 -3.85
N ASP A 25 -27.87 -15.54 -4.48
CA ASP A 25 -28.12 -15.54 -5.93
C ASP A 25 -27.95 -16.90 -6.62
N LYS A 26 -28.29 -18.02 -5.93
CA LYS A 26 -28.14 -19.38 -6.47
C LYS A 26 -28.93 -19.53 -7.77
N SER A 27 -28.28 -20.12 -8.78
CA SER A 27 -28.87 -20.40 -10.10
C SER A 27 -30.03 -21.41 -10.04
N SER A 28 -30.10 -22.20 -8.99
CA SER A 28 -31.18 -23.17 -8.76
C SER A 28 -32.54 -22.55 -8.41
N ILE A 29 -32.63 -21.24 -8.20
CA ILE A 29 -33.86 -20.50 -7.89
C ILE A 29 -34.35 -19.74 -9.11
N SER A 30 -35.64 -19.89 -9.45
CA SER A 30 -36.24 -19.21 -10.61
C SER A 30 -36.22 -17.68 -10.44
N GLN A 31 -36.13 -16.96 -11.54
CA GLN A 31 -36.11 -15.50 -11.56
C GLN A 31 -37.35 -14.90 -10.88
N ALA A 32 -38.53 -15.46 -11.16
CA ALA A 32 -39.78 -15.04 -10.52
C ALA A 32 -39.74 -15.17 -8.98
N THR A 33 -39.13 -16.24 -8.46
CA THR A 33 -38.96 -16.42 -7.01
C THR A 33 -37.94 -15.41 -6.46
N LYS A 34 -36.86 -15.14 -7.16
CA LYS A 34 -35.86 -14.14 -6.77
C LYS A 34 -36.49 -12.74 -6.66
N GLU A 35 -37.27 -12.34 -7.64
CA GLU A 35 -37.98 -11.04 -7.65
C GLU A 35 -38.95 -10.90 -6.49
N ARG A 36 -39.80 -11.91 -6.25
CA ARG A 36 -40.76 -11.92 -5.15
C ARG A 36 -40.09 -11.79 -3.79
N VAL A 37 -38.98 -12.49 -3.56
CA VAL A 37 -38.21 -12.41 -2.31
C VAL A 37 -37.55 -11.03 -2.17
N ARG A 38 -36.97 -10.48 -3.24
CA ARG A 38 -36.35 -9.13 -3.22
C ARG A 38 -37.39 -8.06 -2.88
N GLN A 39 -38.57 -8.14 -3.50
CA GLN A 39 -39.67 -7.22 -3.22
C GLN A 39 -40.16 -7.32 -1.75
N ALA A 40 -40.23 -8.53 -1.20
CA ALA A 40 -40.55 -8.72 0.21
C ALA A 40 -39.49 -8.14 1.15
N MET A 41 -38.21 -8.25 0.79
CA MET A 41 -37.10 -7.65 1.54
C MET A 41 -37.19 -6.11 1.53
N GLU A 42 -37.46 -5.50 0.38
CA GLU A 42 -37.66 -4.05 0.26
C GLU A 42 -38.88 -3.58 1.07
N THR A 43 -40.02 -4.24 0.93
CA THR A 43 -41.26 -3.89 1.65
C THR A 43 -41.05 -3.91 3.17
N LEU A 44 -40.30 -4.86 3.67
CA LEU A 44 -40.00 -5.02 5.09
C LEU A 44 -38.76 -4.23 5.54
N ASN A 45 -38.07 -3.54 4.64
CA ASN A 45 -36.75 -2.93 4.90
C ASN A 45 -35.78 -3.93 5.57
N TYR A 46 -35.80 -5.17 5.08
CA TYR A 46 -34.97 -6.24 5.62
C TYR A 46 -33.59 -6.24 4.97
N HIS A 47 -32.57 -6.00 5.77
CA HIS A 47 -31.18 -6.15 5.36
C HIS A 47 -30.63 -7.47 5.90
N PRO A 48 -30.10 -8.35 5.03
CA PRO A 48 -29.51 -9.61 5.46
C PRO A 48 -28.39 -9.38 6.48
N ASN A 49 -28.41 -10.13 7.58
CA ASN A 49 -27.32 -10.07 8.56
C ASN A 49 -26.01 -10.52 7.90
N PHE A 50 -25.04 -9.63 7.87
CA PHE A 50 -23.71 -9.84 7.27
C PHE A 50 -23.01 -11.07 7.87
N ASN A 51 -23.03 -11.23 9.20
CA ASN A 51 -22.39 -12.34 9.88
C ASN A 51 -23.04 -13.70 9.52
N ALA A 52 -24.36 -13.74 9.40
CA ALA A 52 -25.08 -14.96 9.01
C ALA A 52 -24.77 -15.35 7.55
N ARG A 53 -24.56 -14.35 6.67
CA ARG A 53 -24.18 -14.58 5.28
C ARG A 53 -22.76 -15.08 5.17
N SER A 54 -21.81 -14.50 5.90
CA SER A 54 -20.40 -14.89 5.92
C SER A 54 -20.22 -16.34 6.42
N LEU A 55 -20.95 -16.73 7.47
CA LEU A 55 -20.96 -18.11 7.97
C LEU A 55 -21.47 -19.11 6.92
N ALA A 56 -22.47 -18.71 6.13
CA ALA A 56 -23.07 -19.59 5.13
C ALA A 56 -22.24 -19.69 3.84
N SER A 57 -21.49 -18.66 3.47
CA SER A 57 -20.70 -18.59 2.23
C SER A 57 -19.21 -18.85 2.42
N ASN A 58 -18.73 -18.88 3.66
CA ASN A 58 -17.30 -18.89 4.03
C ASN A 58 -16.51 -17.71 3.41
N LYS A 59 -17.21 -16.59 3.10
CA LYS A 59 -16.64 -15.34 2.57
C LYS A 59 -17.14 -14.16 3.39
N THR A 60 -16.22 -13.29 3.78
CA THR A 60 -16.56 -12.08 4.54
C THR A 60 -16.82 -10.88 3.62
N ASN A 61 -16.31 -10.89 2.39
CA ASN A 61 -16.21 -9.72 1.52
C ASN A 61 -15.59 -8.51 2.24
N VAL A 62 -14.61 -8.77 3.09
CA VAL A 62 -13.79 -7.77 3.77
C VAL A 62 -12.33 -8.08 3.49
N ILE A 63 -11.52 -7.09 3.20
CA ILE A 63 -10.06 -7.22 3.21
C ILE A 63 -9.44 -6.44 4.36
N GLY A 64 -8.36 -6.96 4.89
CA GLY A 64 -7.51 -6.26 5.84
C GLY A 64 -6.46 -5.41 5.12
N VAL A 65 -6.24 -4.19 5.57
CA VAL A 65 -5.12 -3.35 5.14
C VAL A 65 -4.25 -3.07 6.35
N VAL A 66 -3.02 -3.58 6.33
CA VAL A 66 -2.05 -3.42 7.42
C VAL A 66 -1.27 -2.14 7.21
N LEU A 67 -1.42 -1.22 8.18
CA LEU A 67 -0.74 0.07 8.15
C LEU A 67 0.72 -0.05 8.64
N PRO A 68 1.62 0.90 8.27
CA PRO A 68 2.98 0.94 8.80
C PRO A 68 2.98 1.18 10.32
N ARG A 69 4.16 0.97 10.96
CA ARG A 69 4.34 1.13 12.42
C ARG A 69 4.04 2.54 12.89
N ASP A 70 4.51 3.54 12.14
CA ASP A 70 4.31 4.94 12.45
C ASP A 70 2.99 5.42 11.86
N THR A 71 1.95 5.43 12.69
CA THR A 71 0.61 5.89 12.29
C THR A 71 0.54 7.40 12.06
N ASP A 72 1.37 8.20 12.74
CA ASP A 72 1.39 9.65 12.55
C ASP A 72 2.01 10.01 11.20
N ALA A 73 3.15 9.38 10.87
CA ALA A 73 3.75 9.50 9.54
C ALA A 73 2.81 8.98 8.44
N PHE A 74 2.06 7.92 8.69
CA PHE A 74 1.05 7.40 7.78
C PHE A 74 0.03 8.48 7.36
N TYR A 75 -0.54 9.21 8.30
CA TYR A 75 -1.54 10.23 7.99
C TYR A 75 -0.97 11.50 7.34
N GLN A 76 0.31 11.78 7.54
CA GLN A 76 0.97 12.94 6.96
C GLN A 76 1.54 12.68 5.57
N ASN A 77 1.86 11.44 5.24
CA ASN A 77 2.45 11.05 3.97
C ASN A 77 1.36 10.78 2.93
N SER A 78 1.38 11.50 1.82
CA SER A 78 0.41 11.38 0.71
C SER A 78 0.37 9.99 0.06
N PHE A 79 1.45 9.23 0.15
CA PHE A 79 1.56 7.87 -0.42
C PHE A 79 0.43 6.95 0.07
N PHE A 80 0.24 6.84 1.38
CA PHE A 80 -0.68 5.85 1.95
C PHE A 80 -2.16 6.13 1.66
N PRO A 81 -2.68 7.38 1.85
CA PRO A 81 -4.05 7.71 1.45
C PRO A 81 -4.34 7.44 -0.03
N GLU A 82 -3.38 7.74 -0.93
CA GLU A 82 -3.53 7.50 -2.36
C GLU A 82 -3.55 6.01 -2.70
N VAL A 83 -2.70 5.20 -2.06
CA VAL A 83 -2.75 3.73 -2.18
C VAL A 83 -4.10 3.19 -1.72
N ILE A 84 -4.58 3.62 -0.54
CA ILE A 84 -5.89 3.20 -0.01
C ILE A 84 -7.02 3.64 -0.94
N ARG A 85 -6.92 4.83 -1.55
CA ARG A 85 -7.88 5.29 -2.57
C ARG A 85 -7.92 4.34 -3.77
N GLY A 86 -6.76 3.90 -4.25
CA GLY A 86 -6.66 2.89 -5.32
C GLY A 86 -7.28 1.56 -4.95
N ILE A 87 -6.96 1.04 -3.76
CA ILE A 87 -7.57 -0.17 -3.20
C ILE A 87 -9.09 -0.02 -3.11
N SER A 88 -9.57 1.12 -2.57
CA SER A 88 -11.00 1.37 -2.34
C SER A 88 -11.82 1.39 -3.62
N GLN A 89 -11.28 1.93 -4.71
CA GLN A 89 -11.96 1.96 -6.01
C GLN A 89 -12.26 0.55 -6.51
N ILE A 90 -11.26 -0.33 -6.53
CA ILE A 90 -11.45 -1.71 -7.00
C ILE A 90 -12.27 -2.53 -6.00
N ALA A 91 -12.08 -2.30 -4.67
CA ALA A 91 -12.88 -2.96 -3.63
C ALA A 91 -14.39 -2.68 -3.79
N ALA A 92 -14.76 -1.43 -4.09
CA ALA A 92 -16.15 -1.04 -4.30
C ALA A 92 -16.78 -1.76 -5.51
N ASP A 93 -16.06 -1.86 -6.63
CA ASP A 93 -16.51 -2.55 -7.83
C ASP A 93 -16.76 -4.06 -7.57
N HIS A 94 -16.01 -4.64 -6.65
CA HIS A 94 -16.13 -6.05 -6.25
C HIS A 94 -16.95 -6.27 -4.97
N HIS A 95 -17.62 -5.24 -4.45
CA HIS A 95 -18.44 -5.29 -3.23
C HIS A 95 -17.68 -5.74 -1.97
N TYR A 96 -16.40 -5.38 -1.87
CA TYR A 96 -15.58 -5.59 -0.69
C TYR A 96 -15.56 -4.37 0.22
N LEU A 97 -15.52 -4.61 1.52
CA LEU A 97 -15.21 -3.62 2.54
C LEU A 97 -13.73 -3.66 2.90
N ILE A 98 -13.22 -2.57 3.46
CA ILE A 98 -11.84 -2.44 3.91
C ILE A 98 -11.83 -2.31 5.43
N GLN A 99 -11.04 -3.16 6.09
CA GLN A 99 -10.72 -3.08 7.51
C GLN A 99 -9.27 -2.64 7.68
N LEU A 100 -9.03 -1.52 8.33
CA LEU A 100 -7.66 -1.10 8.68
C LEU A 100 -7.16 -1.90 9.88
N CYS A 101 -5.97 -2.49 9.75
CA CYS A 101 -5.28 -3.22 10.80
C CYS A 101 -4.12 -2.37 11.32
N THR A 102 -4.22 -1.91 12.56
CA THR A 102 -3.26 -1.02 13.21
C THR A 102 -3.05 -1.43 14.66
N GLY A 103 -2.01 -0.93 15.32
CA GLY A 103 -1.73 -1.16 16.72
C GLY A 103 -0.68 -0.16 17.22
N LYS A 104 -0.65 0.09 18.52
CA LYS A 104 0.27 1.06 19.15
C LYS A 104 1.74 0.58 19.23
N ASP A 105 1.95 -0.73 19.16
CA ASP A 105 3.25 -1.40 19.21
C ASP A 105 3.22 -2.71 18.40
N ASP A 106 4.37 -3.31 18.18
CA ASP A 106 4.51 -4.52 17.37
C ASP A 106 3.77 -5.73 17.96
N GLU A 107 3.75 -5.87 19.29
CA GLU A 107 3.03 -6.95 19.96
C GLU A 107 1.51 -6.84 19.71
N GLN A 108 0.96 -5.64 19.86
CA GLN A 108 -0.46 -5.41 19.60
C GLN A 108 -0.80 -5.60 18.12
N ARG A 109 0.04 -5.12 17.20
CA ARG A 109 -0.13 -5.29 15.75
C ARG A 109 -0.17 -6.78 15.39
N LEU A 110 0.79 -7.56 15.89
CA LEU A 110 0.86 -9.01 15.65
C LEU A 110 -0.38 -9.73 16.21
N ARG A 111 -0.81 -9.38 17.43
CA ARG A 111 -2.01 -9.94 18.03
C ARG A 111 -3.26 -9.63 17.22
N ILE A 112 -3.45 -8.38 16.82
CA ILE A 112 -4.62 -7.94 16.01
C ILE A 112 -4.63 -8.67 14.67
N LEU A 113 -3.48 -8.80 14.00
CA LEU A 113 -3.39 -9.53 12.74
C LEU A 113 -3.72 -11.01 12.93
N LYS A 114 -3.17 -11.64 13.97
CA LYS A 114 -3.46 -13.04 14.31
C LYS A 114 -4.96 -13.27 14.56
N ASP A 115 -5.59 -12.39 15.35
CA ASP A 115 -7.03 -12.46 15.62
C ASP A 115 -7.87 -12.21 14.36
N THR A 116 -7.37 -11.41 13.43
CA THR A 116 -8.01 -11.13 12.14
C THR A 116 -7.98 -12.35 11.22
N ILE A 117 -6.80 -12.99 11.10
CA ILE A 117 -6.60 -14.19 10.27
C ILE A 117 -7.34 -15.38 10.86
N LEU A 118 -7.04 -15.76 12.11
CA LEU A 118 -7.60 -16.96 12.74
C LEU A 118 -9.10 -16.82 13.02
N GLY A 119 -9.54 -15.60 13.30
CA GLY A 119 -10.95 -15.27 13.49
C GLY A 119 -11.75 -15.18 12.18
N ARG A 120 -11.10 -15.37 11.02
CA ARG A 120 -11.72 -15.27 9.68
C ARG A 120 -12.53 -13.99 9.51
N ARG A 121 -11.94 -12.84 9.93
CA ARG A 121 -12.61 -11.53 9.86
C ARG A 121 -12.51 -10.90 8.47
N VAL A 122 -11.54 -11.35 7.67
CA VAL A 122 -11.24 -10.86 6.33
C VAL A 122 -10.97 -12.03 5.38
N ASP A 123 -11.12 -11.82 4.08
CA ASP A 123 -10.85 -12.84 3.06
C ASP A 123 -9.40 -12.79 2.57
N GLY A 124 -8.71 -11.69 2.79
CA GLY A 124 -7.31 -11.50 2.42
C GLY A 124 -6.74 -10.22 3.02
N ILE A 125 -5.44 -10.03 2.90
CA ILE A 125 -4.69 -8.92 3.52
C ILE A 125 -3.81 -8.22 2.49
N ILE A 126 -3.74 -6.88 2.56
CA ILE A 126 -2.76 -6.06 1.86
C ILE A 126 -1.87 -5.37 2.90
N PHE A 127 -0.56 -5.61 2.82
CA PHE A 127 0.46 -4.88 3.57
C PHE A 127 0.90 -3.66 2.78
N LEU A 128 0.90 -2.47 3.40
CA LEU A 128 1.23 -1.21 2.70
C LEU A 128 2.73 -0.93 2.61
N TYR A 129 3.58 -1.85 2.97
CA TYR A 129 5.04 -1.71 2.93
C TYR A 129 5.73 -3.08 2.85
N GLY A 130 6.94 -3.11 2.31
CA GLY A 130 7.83 -4.27 2.32
C GLY A 130 9.08 -3.99 3.16
N GLU A 131 9.32 -4.82 4.16
CA GLU A 131 10.45 -4.73 5.10
C GLU A 131 11.11 -6.10 5.25
N THR A 132 12.41 -6.10 5.53
CA THR A 132 13.16 -7.33 5.83
C THR A 132 12.66 -7.93 7.16
N ASP A 133 12.41 -9.23 7.18
CA ASP A 133 12.05 -10.01 8.39
C ASP A 133 10.82 -9.42 9.13
N ASP A 134 9.79 -9.00 8.40
CA ASP A 134 8.55 -8.48 9.01
C ASP A 134 7.73 -9.63 9.61
N PRO A 135 7.55 -9.68 10.95
CA PRO A 135 6.83 -10.76 11.62
C PRO A 135 5.33 -10.80 11.25
N LEU A 136 4.76 -9.71 10.74
CA LEU A 136 3.37 -9.70 10.29
C LEU A 136 3.23 -10.41 8.93
N VAL A 137 4.19 -10.20 8.04
CA VAL A 137 4.26 -10.90 6.75
C VAL A 137 4.57 -12.38 6.97
N GLU A 138 5.50 -12.70 7.87
CA GLU A 138 5.83 -14.08 8.24
C GLU A 138 4.60 -14.83 8.78
N LEU A 139 3.84 -14.20 9.68
CA LEU A 139 2.58 -14.79 10.19
C LEU A 139 1.61 -15.11 9.06
N ALA A 140 1.44 -14.22 8.08
CA ALA A 140 0.53 -14.45 6.96
C ALA A 140 1.02 -15.62 6.08
N ILE A 141 2.32 -15.76 5.88
CA ILE A 141 2.94 -16.89 5.16
C ILE A 141 2.74 -18.19 5.92
N GLU A 142 3.05 -18.22 7.22
CA GLU A 142 2.88 -19.41 8.07
C GLU A 142 1.43 -19.92 8.11
N GLN A 143 0.47 -19.01 8.04
CA GLN A 143 -0.95 -19.35 8.01
C GLN A 143 -1.48 -19.63 6.60
N GLU A 144 -0.63 -19.63 5.59
CA GLU A 144 -1.01 -19.74 4.16
C GLU A 144 -2.18 -18.81 3.81
N PHE A 145 -2.21 -17.60 4.40
CA PHE A 145 -3.33 -16.70 4.28
C PHE A 145 -3.21 -15.79 3.04
N PRO A 146 -4.28 -15.63 2.22
CA PRO A 146 -4.24 -14.80 1.02
C PRO A 146 -3.74 -13.39 1.32
N SER A 147 -2.56 -13.06 0.81
CA SER A 147 -1.89 -11.80 1.16
C SER A 147 -1.07 -11.23 -0.01
N VAL A 148 -1.02 -9.90 -0.05
CA VAL A 148 -0.22 -9.13 -1.01
C VAL A 148 0.54 -8.04 -0.28
N VAL A 149 1.80 -7.84 -0.62
CA VAL A 149 2.64 -6.73 -0.13
C VAL A 149 2.70 -5.64 -1.20
N ILE A 150 2.47 -4.38 -0.82
CA ILE A 150 2.86 -3.22 -1.63
C ILE A 150 4.29 -2.86 -1.25
N GLY A 151 5.20 -3.04 -2.19
CA GLY A 151 6.62 -3.08 -1.98
C GLY A 151 7.18 -4.48 -2.23
N LYS A 152 8.50 -4.58 -2.32
CA LYS A 152 9.22 -5.83 -2.58
C LYS A 152 9.10 -6.81 -1.40
N SER A 153 9.04 -8.09 -1.71
CA SER A 153 9.31 -9.17 -0.76
C SER A 153 10.32 -10.14 -1.36
N LEU A 154 11.24 -10.65 -0.54
CA LEU A 154 12.20 -11.70 -0.93
C LEU A 154 11.61 -13.09 -0.77
N SER A 155 10.54 -13.25 0.00
CA SER A 155 9.89 -14.54 0.17
C SER A 155 9.23 -15.01 -1.15
N PRO A 156 9.44 -16.27 -1.55
CA PRO A 156 8.74 -16.85 -2.69
C PRO A 156 7.26 -17.18 -2.39
N PHE A 157 6.85 -17.11 -1.13
CA PHE A 157 5.55 -17.55 -0.64
C PHE A 157 4.53 -16.43 -0.44
N ILE A 158 4.84 -15.20 -0.88
CA ILE A 158 3.91 -14.08 -0.84
C ILE A 158 3.92 -13.31 -2.14
N SER A 159 2.75 -12.85 -2.54
CA SER A 159 2.58 -11.98 -3.71
C SER A 159 2.96 -10.55 -3.38
N PHE A 160 3.49 -9.82 -4.37
CA PHE A 160 3.75 -8.39 -4.18
C PHE A 160 3.53 -7.56 -5.44
N VAL A 161 3.21 -6.28 -5.21
CA VAL A 161 3.18 -5.21 -6.22
C VAL A 161 4.15 -4.13 -5.79
N ASP A 162 5.06 -3.71 -6.66
CA ASP A 162 6.06 -2.68 -6.38
C ASP A 162 6.35 -1.84 -7.63
N ASN A 163 7.15 -0.81 -7.49
CA ASN A 163 7.86 -0.20 -8.60
C ASN A 163 9.21 -0.91 -8.80
N ASN A 164 9.83 -0.77 -9.98
CA ASN A 164 11.24 -1.11 -10.11
C ASN A 164 12.09 0.00 -9.44
N ASN A 165 12.25 -0.10 -8.11
CA ASN A 165 12.89 0.92 -7.31
C ASN A 165 14.38 1.08 -7.58
N GLU A 166 15.09 0.03 -8.04
CA GLU A 166 16.47 0.15 -8.49
C GLU A 166 16.54 1.03 -9.75
N LYS A 167 15.66 0.75 -10.74
CA LYS A 167 15.59 1.58 -11.95
C LYS A 167 15.16 3.01 -11.62
N ALA A 168 14.18 3.19 -10.75
CA ALA A 168 13.69 4.51 -10.36
C ALA A 168 14.77 5.34 -9.64
N GLY A 169 15.57 4.71 -8.77
CA GLY A 169 16.73 5.33 -8.13
C GLY A 169 17.84 5.72 -9.13
N TYR A 170 18.07 4.84 -10.11
CA TYR A 170 18.99 5.12 -11.20
C TYR A 170 18.50 6.31 -12.03
N ASP A 171 17.28 6.27 -12.54
CA ASP A 171 16.71 7.31 -13.42
C ASP A 171 16.66 8.68 -12.70
N ALA A 172 16.33 8.72 -11.41
CA ALA A 172 16.33 9.95 -10.61
C ALA A 172 17.75 10.54 -10.49
N THR A 173 18.74 9.70 -10.26
CA THR A 173 20.14 10.14 -10.13
C THR A 173 20.71 10.56 -11.48
N GLU A 174 20.42 9.80 -12.53
CA GLU A 174 20.79 10.16 -13.91
C GLU A 174 20.21 11.53 -14.32
N TYR A 175 18.95 11.78 -13.98
CA TYR A 175 18.32 13.08 -14.21
C TYR A 175 19.11 14.20 -13.55
N MET A 176 19.53 14.06 -12.29
CA MET A 176 20.32 15.04 -11.56
C MET A 176 21.70 15.24 -12.19
N ILE A 177 22.32 14.19 -12.69
CA ILE A 177 23.60 14.26 -13.41
C ILE A 177 23.43 15.03 -14.74
N GLN A 178 22.34 14.79 -15.46
CA GLN A 178 22.01 15.52 -16.70
C GLN A 178 21.71 17.01 -16.46
N GLU A 179 21.20 17.37 -15.26
CA GLU A 179 21.07 18.77 -14.82
C GLU A 179 22.42 19.39 -14.39
N GLY A 180 23.54 18.67 -14.52
CA GLY A 180 24.89 19.15 -14.26
C GLY A 180 25.42 18.86 -12.85
N CYS A 181 24.70 18.08 -12.04
CA CYS A 181 25.15 17.73 -10.69
C CYS A 181 26.22 16.64 -10.70
N SER A 182 27.20 16.76 -9.82
CA SER A 182 28.32 15.81 -9.64
C SER A 182 28.57 15.43 -8.17
N SER A 183 27.99 16.16 -7.24
CA SER A 183 28.07 15.91 -5.80
C SER A 183 26.67 15.86 -5.20
N ILE A 184 25.97 14.75 -5.45
CA ILE A 184 24.55 14.59 -5.19
C ILE A 184 24.36 13.93 -3.83
N ALA A 185 23.64 14.58 -2.90
CA ALA A 185 23.23 13.95 -1.65
C ALA A 185 22.05 12.99 -1.88
N PHE A 186 22.07 11.84 -1.20
CA PHE A 186 20.99 10.88 -1.20
C PHE A 186 20.42 10.76 0.21
N VAL A 187 19.14 11.12 0.39
CA VAL A 187 18.46 11.11 1.69
C VAL A 187 17.25 10.19 1.63
N SER A 188 17.30 9.09 2.36
CA SER A 188 16.25 8.07 2.36
C SER A 188 15.70 7.80 3.76
N GLY A 189 14.56 7.11 3.81
CA GLY A 189 13.98 6.58 5.04
C GLY A 189 14.79 5.44 5.65
N ARG A 190 14.12 4.62 6.48
CA ARG A 190 14.77 3.50 7.19
C ARG A 190 15.48 2.55 6.24
N HIS A 191 16.69 2.14 6.61
CA HIS A 191 17.49 1.22 5.80
C HIS A 191 16.87 -0.19 5.66
N GLN A 192 16.06 -0.62 6.63
CA GLN A 192 15.38 -1.93 6.61
C GLN A 192 14.32 -2.04 5.51
N LEU A 193 13.82 -0.92 4.99
CA LEU A 193 12.84 -0.91 3.92
C LEU A 193 13.49 -1.25 2.57
N PHE A 194 12.94 -2.22 1.85
CA PHE A 194 13.44 -2.58 0.52
C PHE A 194 13.46 -1.40 -0.45
N VAL A 195 12.46 -0.53 -0.39
CA VAL A 195 12.40 0.69 -1.21
C VAL A 195 13.61 1.61 -0.98
N SER A 196 14.09 1.74 0.26
CA SER A 196 15.27 2.55 0.58
C SER A 196 16.56 1.90 0.05
N GLN A 197 16.67 0.59 0.17
CA GLN A 197 17.83 -0.18 -0.32
C GLN A 197 17.90 -0.15 -1.85
N ASP A 198 16.81 -0.48 -2.52
CA ASP A 198 16.76 -0.58 -3.98
C ASP A 198 17.03 0.79 -4.64
N ARG A 199 16.44 1.88 -4.12
CA ARG A 199 16.72 3.24 -4.63
C ARG A 199 18.18 3.64 -4.44
N LEU A 200 18.80 3.26 -3.31
CA LEU A 200 20.23 3.50 -3.08
C LEU A 200 21.11 2.68 -4.04
N ILE A 201 20.73 1.44 -4.34
CA ILE A 201 21.42 0.63 -5.36
C ILE A 201 21.36 1.33 -6.72
N GLY A 202 20.18 1.81 -7.11
CA GLY A 202 20.01 2.57 -8.33
C GLY A 202 20.87 3.84 -8.37
N TYR A 203 20.89 4.61 -7.30
CA TYR A 203 21.74 5.79 -7.15
C TYR A 203 23.23 5.46 -7.36
N LYS A 204 23.73 4.41 -6.69
CA LYS A 204 25.14 4.00 -6.83
C LYS A 204 25.47 3.58 -8.26
N ARG A 205 24.58 2.82 -8.92
CA ARG A 205 24.75 2.38 -10.31
C ARG A 205 24.77 3.55 -11.30
N ALA A 206 23.97 4.60 -11.06
CA ALA A 206 24.02 5.80 -11.90
C ALA A 206 25.35 6.54 -11.75
N LEU A 207 25.84 6.76 -10.51
CA LEU A 207 27.15 7.36 -10.27
C LEU A 207 28.26 6.56 -10.96
N GLU A 208 28.24 5.23 -10.83
CA GLU A 208 29.23 4.36 -11.48
C GLU A 208 29.19 4.49 -13.01
N HIS A 209 28.00 4.46 -13.60
CA HIS A 209 27.82 4.61 -15.05
C HIS A 209 28.41 5.93 -15.57
N TYR A 210 28.21 7.02 -14.84
CA TYR A 210 28.72 8.34 -15.21
C TYR A 210 30.12 8.64 -14.66
N HIS A 211 30.81 7.65 -14.11
CA HIS A 211 32.17 7.77 -13.54
C HIS A 211 32.29 8.84 -12.46
N ILE A 212 31.22 9.08 -11.70
CA ILE A 212 31.21 9.99 -10.54
C ILE A 212 31.59 9.20 -9.30
N PRO A 213 32.62 9.62 -8.53
CA PRO A 213 33.04 8.92 -7.32
C PRO A 213 31.92 8.85 -6.25
N PHE A 214 31.61 7.65 -5.79
CA PHE A 214 30.71 7.47 -4.66
C PHE A 214 31.34 8.00 -3.37
N LYS A 215 30.59 8.77 -2.58
CA LYS A 215 31.00 9.31 -1.28
C LYS A 215 29.98 8.91 -0.22
N GLU A 216 30.42 8.15 0.77
CA GLU A 216 29.55 7.68 1.85
C GLU A 216 28.96 8.83 2.69
N GLY A 217 29.72 9.94 2.86
CA GLY A 217 29.25 11.14 3.57
C GLY A 217 28.04 11.85 2.93
N LEU A 218 27.72 11.54 1.66
CA LEU A 218 26.54 12.08 0.97
C LEU A 218 25.28 11.21 1.15
N ILE A 219 25.40 10.06 1.83
CA ILE A 219 24.27 9.15 2.07
C ILE A 219 23.75 9.34 3.48
N SER A 220 22.45 9.47 3.62
CA SER A 220 21.81 9.55 4.93
C SER A 220 20.48 8.78 4.97
N HIS A 221 20.30 7.99 6.04
CA HIS A 221 19.07 7.29 6.35
C HIS A 221 18.43 7.95 7.57
N VAL A 222 17.26 8.57 7.38
CA VAL A 222 16.64 9.41 8.42
C VAL A 222 15.88 8.64 9.50
N GLY A 223 15.74 7.33 9.38
CA GLY A 223 14.99 6.51 10.34
C GLY A 223 13.47 6.67 10.22
N GLU A 224 12.95 7.87 10.40
CA GLU A 224 11.53 8.19 10.31
C GLU A 224 11.25 9.15 9.14
N PHE A 225 10.13 8.95 8.45
CA PHE A 225 9.69 9.80 7.34
C PHE A 225 8.99 11.05 7.88
N THR A 226 9.78 12.00 8.40
CA THR A 226 9.26 13.25 8.96
C THR A 226 9.97 14.48 8.40
N ARG A 227 9.25 15.62 8.38
CA ARG A 227 9.80 16.93 7.98
C ARG A 227 11.01 17.32 8.83
N GLU A 228 10.91 17.07 10.13
CA GLU A 228 11.98 17.43 11.06
C GLU A 228 13.26 16.62 10.78
N ARG A 229 13.14 15.33 10.53
CA ARG A 229 14.29 14.49 10.15
C ARG A 229 14.90 14.93 8.83
N GLY A 230 14.09 15.26 7.83
CA GLY A 230 14.57 15.84 6.56
C GLY A 230 15.35 17.12 6.76
N TYR A 231 14.85 18.03 7.60
CA TYR A 231 15.50 19.30 7.93
C TYR A 231 16.87 19.07 8.62
N GLN A 232 16.90 18.29 9.69
CA GLN A 232 18.13 18.05 10.46
C GLN A 232 19.18 17.31 9.62
N THR A 233 18.75 16.40 8.78
CA THR A 233 19.65 15.66 7.89
C THR A 233 20.27 16.59 6.84
N MET A 234 19.48 17.43 6.20
CA MET A 234 19.98 18.38 5.23
C MET A 234 20.97 19.38 5.86
N LYS A 235 20.64 19.89 7.05
CA LYS A 235 21.57 20.70 7.84
C LYS A 235 22.90 19.99 8.04
N SER A 236 22.86 18.76 8.54
CA SER A 236 24.07 17.98 8.82
C SER A 236 24.90 17.69 7.57
N ILE A 237 24.27 17.47 6.40
CA ILE A 237 25.00 17.26 5.14
C ILE A 237 25.70 18.56 4.70
N ILE A 238 24.98 19.67 4.67
CA ILE A 238 25.52 20.97 4.25
C ILE A 238 26.68 21.46 5.14
N GLU A 239 26.63 21.14 6.43
CA GLU A 239 27.71 21.49 7.38
C GLU A 239 29.00 20.67 7.16
N ARG A 240 28.90 19.48 6.57
CA ARG A 240 30.03 18.55 6.39
C ARG A 240 30.53 18.44 4.96
N GLU A 241 29.64 18.56 3.99
CA GLU A 241 29.91 18.23 2.61
C GLU A 241 29.49 19.39 1.68
N ARG A 242 30.20 19.54 0.56
CA ARG A 242 29.74 20.40 -0.52
C ARG A 242 28.93 19.56 -1.50
N ILE A 243 27.68 19.95 -1.72
CA ILE A 243 26.77 19.28 -2.64
C ILE A 243 26.26 20.27 -3.71
N ASP A 244 25.89 19.74 -4.87
CA ASP A 244 25.31 20.48 -5.97
C ASP A 244 23.93 19.94 -6.40
N GLY A 245 23.42 18.87 -5.74
CA GLY A 245 22.11 18.32 -5.98
C GLY A 245 21.64 17.40 -4.84
N VAL A 246 20.34 17.14 -4.78
CA VAL A 246 19.72 16.29 -3.72
C VAL A 246 18.70 15.34 -4.31
N VAL A 247 18.85 14.06 -4.03
CA VAL A 247 17.83 13.01 -4.25
C VAL A 247 17.25 12.64 -2.88
N THR A 248 15.96 12.84 -2.71
CA THR A 248 15.23 12.39 -1.52
C THR A 248 14.25 11.29 -1.90
N THR A 249 13.96 10.36 -1.01
CA THR A 249 13.10 9.20 -1.33
C THR A 249 11.65 9.34 -0.87
N ASP A 250 11.27 10.51 -0.33
CA ASP A 250 9.96 10.73 0.27
C ASP A 250 9.60 12.22 0.34
N ALA A 251 8.33 12.57 0.16
CA ALA A 251 7.87 13.96 0.17
C ALA A 251 8.07 14.67 1.50
N LEU A 252 7.84 14.02 2.65
CA LEU A 252 8.02 14.64 3.96
C LEU A 252 9.49 14.96 4.25
N ILE A 253 10.39 14.04 3.88
CA ILE A 253 11.84 14.28 3.94
C ILE A 253 12.20 15.48 3.06
N THR A 254 11.64 15.53 1.85
CA THR A 254 11.87 16.63 0.89
C THR A 254 11.42 17.97 1.44
N GLU A 255 10.21 18.04 1.99
CA GLU A 255 9.69 19.27 2.61
C GLU A 255 10.63 19.79 3.69
N GLY A 256 11.14 18.90 4.55
CA GLY A 256 12.11 19.26 5.58
C GLY A 256 13.42 19.77 5.02
N ALA A 257 13.98 19.06 4.03
CA ALA A 257 15.22 19.43 3.35
C ALA A 257 15.09 20.78 2.66
N LEU A 258 14.02 21.00 1.90
CA LEU A 258 13.76 22.29 1.21
C LEU A 258 13.54 23.44 2.19
N ARG A 259 12.88 23.19 3.33
CA ARG A 259 12.74 24.22 4.38
C ARG A 259 14.12 24.69 4.85
N TYR A 260 15.05 23.78 5.17
CA TYR A 260 16.41 24.16 5.57
C TYR A 260 17.14 24.91 4.46
N LEU A 261 17.14 24.42 3.23
CA LEU A 261 17.80 25.06 2.11
C LEU A 261 17.27 26.48 1.88
N ASN A 262 15.96 26.68 1.95
CA ASN A 262 15.32 27.99 1.78
C ASN A 262 15.70 28.97 2.91
N GLU A 263 15.70 28.53 4.18
CA GLU A 263 16.14 29.32 5.33
C GLU A 263 17.59 29.79 5.22
N GLN A 264 18.45 28.93 4.64
CA GLN A 264 19.86 29.26 4.38
C GLN A 264 20.09 29.99 3.05
N LYS A 265 19.04 30.23 2.24
CA LYS A 265 19.12 30.85 0.89
C LYS A 265 20.02 30.05 -0.07
N ILE A 266 20.03 28.73 0.09
CA ILE A 266 20.77 27.79 -0.77
C ILE A 266 19.81 27.31 -1.86
N SER A 267 20.16 27.52 -3.12
CA SER A 267 19.42 27.02 -4.28
C SER A 267 20.15 25.83 -4.88
N LEU A 268 19.55 24.64 -4.78
CA LEU A 268 20.07 23.40 -5.35
C LEU A 268 18.95 22.67 -6.09
N PRO A 269 19.24 21.95 -7.18
CA PRO A 269 18.31 20.98 -7.75
C PRO A 269 17.94 19.92 -6.73
N VAL A 270 16.63 19.62 -6.62
CA VAL A 270 16.10 18.59 -5.74
C VAL A 270 15.12 17.72 -6.52
N ILE A 271 15.24 16.41 -6.41
CA ILE A 271 14.29 15.43 -6.92
C ILE A 271 13.78 14.53 -5.80
N THR A 272 12.50 14.21 -5.81
CA THR A 272 11.86 13.34 -4.83
C THR A 272 11.07 12.21 -5.49
N PHE A 273 10.62 11.25 -4.68
CA PHE A 273 9.72 10.17 -5.09
C PHE A 273 8.35 10.41 -4.49
N ASP A 274 7.37 10.71 -5.32
CA ASP A 274 5.96 10.85 -4.94
C ASP A 274 5.09 10.82 -6.21
N SER A 275 3.80 10.56 -6.07
CA SER A 275 2.82 10.67 -7.16
C SER A 275 2.07 12.00 -7.18
N ASN A 276 2.09 12.72 -6.07
CA ASN A 276 1.41 14.01 -5.92
C ASN A 276 2.15 14.86 -4.89
N PRO A 277 3.40 15.27 -5.20
CA PRO A 277 4.19 16.05 -4.26
C PRO A 277 3.51 17.39 -4.01
N PRO A 278 3.65 17.94 -2.80
CA PRO A 278 3.21 19.30 -2.52
C PRO A 278 3.91 20.29 -3.47
N LEU A 279 3.28 21.45 -3.70
CA LEU A 279 3.87 22.55 -4.51
C LEU A 279 5.12 23.11 -3.80
N LEU A 280 6.24 22.45 -3.98
CA LEU A 280 7.53 22.82 -3.40
C LEU A 280 8.48 23.26 -4.52
N PRO A 281 9.46 24.13 -4.25
CA PRO A 281 10.46 24.57 -5.20
C PRO A 281 11.49 23.45 -5.44
N MET A 282 11.07 22.35 -6.05
CA MET A 282 11.94 21.26 -6.49
C MET A 282 12.07 21.26 -8.02
N THR A 283 13.06 20.55 -8.55
CA THR A 283 13.34 20.50 -9.98
C THR A 283 12.47 19.48 -10.71
N ALA A 284 12.25 18.35 -10.08
CA ALA A 284 11.47 17.24 -10.62
C ALA A 284 10.99 16.31 -9.52
N TYR A 285 10.12 15.38 -9.89
CA TYR A 285 9.79 14.22 -9.03
C TYR A 285 9.65 12.95 -9.86
N VAL A 286 9.92 11.83 -9.22
CA VAL A 286 9.65 10.50 -9.75
C VAL A 286 8.22 10.14 -9.39
N ASN A 287 7.34 10.14 -10.37
CA ASN A 287 5.96 9.69 -10.19
C ASN A 287 5.94 8.16 -10.09
N ILE A 288 5.64 7.64 -8.91
CA ILE A 288 5.57 6.21 -8.61
C ILE A 288 4.18 5.62 -8.83
N HIS A 289 3.23 6.40 -9.35
CA HIS A 289 1.86 5.99 -9.68
C HIS A 289 1.14 5.28 -8.52
N THR A 290 1.13 5.91 -7.35
CA THR A 290 0.67 5.37 -6.07
C THR A 290 -0.76 4.81 -6.12
N LEU A 291 -1.67 5.50 -6.84
CA LEU A 291 -3.04 5.05 -7.05
C LEU A 291 -3.08 3.68 -7.77
N GLU A 292 -2.22 3.51 -8.77
CA GLU A 292 -2.14 2.28 -9.56
C GLU A 292 -1.51 1.13 -8.76
N LEU A 293 -0.55 1.42 -7.87
CA LEU A 293 -0.06 0.43 -6.91
C LEU A 293 -1.20 -0.13 -6.07
N GLY A 294 -2.08 0.72 -5.55
CA GLY A 294 -3.25 0.30 -4.78
C GLY A 294 -4.23 -0.54 -5.59
N ARG A 295 -4.56 -0.12 -6.82
CA ARG A 295 -5.45 -0.86 -7.73
C ARG A 295 -4.88 -2.24 -8.07
N SER A 296 -3.62 -2.28 -8.47
CA SER A 296 -2.91 -3.51 -8.83
C SER A 296 -2.82 -4.48 -7.64
N ALA A 297 -2.59 -3.97 -6.43
CA ALA A 297 -2.52 -4.78 -5.22
C ALA A 297 -3.87 -5.46 -4.92
N PHE A 298 -4.98 -4.72 -5.03
CA PHE A 298 -6.30 -5.32 -4.81
C PHE A 298 -6.66 -6.34 -5.90
N GLN A 299 -6.41 -6.03 -7.18
CA GLN A 299 -6.64 -6.97 -8.28
C GLN A 299 -5.80 -8.25 -8.13
N MET A 300 -4.55 -8.11 -7.68
CA MET A 300 -3.69 -9.25 -7.36
C MET A 300 -4.25 -10.05 -6.18
N LEU A 301 -4.73 -9.39 -5.13
CA LEU A 301 -5.31 -10.06 -3.97
C LEU A 301 -6.53 -10.91 -4.35
N LEU A 302 -7.37 -10.42 -5.25
CA LEU A 302 -8.49 -11.23 -5.78
C LEU A 302 -8.01 -12.53 -6.43
N LYS A 303 -6.96 -12.48 -7.26
CA LYS A 303 -6.35 -13.67 -7.88
C LYS A 303 -5.78 -14.62 -6.84
N VAL A 304 -5.14 -14.08 -5.78
CA VAL A 304 -4.60 -14.90 -4.67
C VAL A 304 -5.73 -15.56 -3.90
N ILE A 305 -6.82 -14.85 -3.59
CA ILE A 305 -8.00 -15.41 -2.92
C ILE A 305 -8.64 -16.52 -3.77
N ASP A 306 -8.77 -16.31 -5.07
CA ASP A 306 -9.35 -17.32 -5.97
C ASP A 306 -8.47 -18.57 -6.04
N SER A 307 -7.16 -18.41 -6.19
CA SER A 307 -6.21 -19.55 -6.20
C SER A 307 -6.21 -20.31 -4.87
N TYR A 308 -6.33 -19.60 -3.74
CA TYR A 308 -6.45 -20.21 -2.41
C TYR A 308 -7.73 -21.06 -2.29
N ASN A 309 -8.87 -20.54 -2.77
CA ASN A 309 -10.14 -21.25 -2.76
C ASN A 309 -10.11 -22.53 -3.64
N GLU A 310 -9.31 -22.52 -4.71
CA GLU A 310 -9.06 -23.66 -5.59
C GLU A 310 -8.00 -24.65 -5.05
N LYS A 311 -7.45 -24.38 -3.85
CA LYS A 311 -6.35 -25.13 -3.23
C LYS A 311 -5.06 -25.17 -4.09
N GLN A 312 -4.85 -24.13 -4.88
CA GLN A 312 -3.68 -23.93 -5.72
C GLN A 312 -3.07 -22.56 -5.33
N MET A 313 -2.35 -22.53 -4.22
CA MET A 313 -1.76 -21.26 -3.75
C MET A 313 -0.70 -20.79 -4.77
N MET A 314 -0.98 -19.68 -5.43
CA MET A 314 -0.08 -19.05 -6.40
C MET A 314 0.41 -17.71 -5.91
N CYS A 315 1.69 -17.44 -6.10
CA CYS A 315 2.29 -16.15 -5.79
C CYS A 315 2.59 -15.37 -7.08
N TYR A 316 2.16 -14.11 -7.11
CA TYR A 316 2.29 -13.23 -8.25
C TYR A 316 3.24 -12.07 -7.93
N ARG A 317 3.90 -11.54 -8.94
CA ARG A 317 4.78 -10.37 -8.83
C ARG A 317 4.45 -9.42 -9.97
N THR A 318 4.23 -8.15 -9.64
CA THR A 318 3.91 -7.13 -10.64
C THR A 318 4.68 -5.85 -10.30
N PHE A 319 5.17 -5.19 -11.34
CA PHE A 319 5.80 -3.88 -11.21
C PHE A 319 4.94 -2.84 -11.93
N VAL A 320 4.67 -1.73 -11.23
CA VAL A 320 4.06 -0.52 -11.80
C VAL A 320 5.20 0.37 -12.29
N GLU A 321 5.11 0.78 -13.54
CA GLU A 321 6.11 1.69 -14.14
C GLU A 321 6.13 3.03 -13.40
N HIS A 322 7.28 3.68 -13.37
CA HIS A 322 7.45 5.04 -12.88
C HIS A 322 7.74 6.01 -14.02
N SER A 323 7.63 7.29 -13.76
CA SER A 323 8.00 8.34 -14.72
C SER A 323 8.62 9.54 -14.01
N ILE A 324 9.51 10.26 -14.68
CA ILE A 324 10.06 11.52 -14.15
C ILE A 324 9.23 12.68 -14.69
N ILE A 325 8.75 13.53 -13.78
CA ILE A 325 7.99 14.74 -14.09
C ILE A 325 8.84 15.96 -13.73
N ARG A 326 9.15 16.79 -14.70
CA ARG A 326 9.82 18.07 -14.53
C ARG A 326 8.83 19.13 -14.02
N LEU A 327 9.28 20.04 -13.17
CA LEU A 327 8.48 21.13 -12.60
C LEU A 327 8.89 22.49 -13.14
#